data_a87d4a50bee5dc823b099d79c3619ccd
#
_entry.id   a87d4a50bee5dc823b099d79c3619ccd
#
_cell.length_a   1.000
_cell.length_b   1.000
_cell.length_c   1.000
_cell.angle_alpha   90.00
_cell.angle_beta   90.00
_cell.angle_gamma   90.00
#
_symmetry.space_group_name_H-M   'P 1'
#
loop_
_entity.id
_entity.type
_entity.pdbx_description
1 polymer ?
#
loop_
_entity_poly.entity_id
_entity_poly.type
_entity_poly.pdbx_seq_one_letter_code
_entity_poly.pdbx_strand_id
1 'polypeptide(L)'
;MEAIQAKGMNAERRRQAKLYRSEGEEESLKIRSDADRERIEIIAESKKINEETRGRADAKATKIYAEAYEKDADFFKFLRSHDVYRNSLEEGTTLLMDAESKFFKYLKN
;
A
#
# COMPACT_ATOMS: atom_id res chain seq x y z
N MET A 1 -64.19 17.03 22.39
CA MET A 1 -63.72 17.40 21.03
C MET A 1 -62.26 17.89 21.05
N GLU A 2 -61.83 18.81 21.89
CA GLU A 2 -60.47 19.34 21.95
C GLU A 2 -59.40 18.23 22.23
N ALA A 3 -59.69 17.27 23.12
CA ALA A 3 -58.76 16.18 23.45
C ALA A 3 -58.52 15.21 22.24
N ILE A 4 -59.51 15.04 21.36
CA ILE A 4 -59.38 14.18 20.16
C ILE A 4 -58.57 14.92 19.07
N GLN A 5 -58.77 16.24 18.95
CA GLN A 5 -57.99 17.06 18.01
C GLN A 5 -56.51 17.18 18.44
N ALA A 6 -56.25 17.31 19.75
CA ALA A 6 -54.90 17.35 20.29
C ALA A 6 -54.16 16.00 20.08
N LYS A 7 -54.85 14.86 20.27
CA LYS A 7 -54.30 13.55 19.95
C LYS A 7 -53.98 13.37 18.47
N GLY A 8 -54.85 13.82 17.57
CA GLY A 8 -54.64 13.80 16.13
C GLY A 8 -53.44 14.65 15.71
N MET A 9 -53.32 15.86 16.25
CA MET A 9 -52.19 16.75 16.01
C MET A 9 -50.86 16.18 16.53
N ASN A 10 -50.87 15.55 17.70
CA ASN A 10 -49.70 14.90 18.24
C ASN A 10 -49.28 13.65 17.44
N ALA A 11 -50.23 12.88 16.94
CA ALA A 11 -49.96 11.76 16.06
C ALA A 11 -49.34 12.21 14.73
N GLU A 12 -49.84 13.27 14.14
CA GLU A 12 -49.32 13.85 12.92
C GLU A 12 -47.89 14.39 13.09
N ARG A 13 -47.63 15.14 14.17
CA ARG A 13 -46.29 15.60 14.50
C ARG A 13 -45.30 14.47 14.72
N ARG A 14 -45.70 13.37 15.38
CA ARG A 14 -44.88 12.19 15.55
C ARG A 14 -44.58 11.53 14.21
N ARG A 15 -45.53 11.47 13.33
CA ARG A 15 -45.37 10.92 11.98
C ARG A 15 -44.38 11.75 11.16
N GLN A 16 -44.52 13.08 11.17
CA GLN A 16 -43.57 13.97 10.52
C GLN A 16 -42.16 13.89 11.10
N ALA A 17 -42.05 13.84 12.43
CA ALA A 17 -40.74 13.66 13.08
C ALA A 17 -40.07 12.34 12.68
N LYS A 18 -40.85 11.25 12.57
CA LYS A 18 -40.35 9.96 12.12
C LYS A 18 -39.90 10.01 10.68
N LEU A 19 -40.66 10.67 9.81
CA LEU A 19 -40.31 10.87 8.42
C LEU A 19 -38.99 11.64 8.27
N TYR A 20 -38.85 12.79 8.94
CA TYR A 20 -37.62 13.59 8.90
C TYR A 20 -36.41 12.83 9.42
N ARG A 21 -36.57 12.00 10.47
CA ARG A 21 -35.48 11.15 10.97
C ARG A 21 -35.08 10.11 9.93
N SER A 22 -36.04 9.46 9.28
CA SER A 22 -35.78 8.46 8.26
C SER A 22 -35.08 9.07 7.04
N GLU A 23 -35.52 10.23 6.59
CA GLU A 23 -34.89 10.98 5.50
C GLU A 23 -33.47 11.40 5.88
N GLY A 24 -33.26 11.87 7.10
CA GLY A 24 -31.94 12.23 7.62
C GLY A 24 -30.99 11.03 7.72
N GLU A 25 -31.49 9.88 8.15
CA GLU A 25 -30.71 8.64 8.21
C GLU A 25 -30.34 8.16 6.79
N GLU A 26 -31.28 8.20 5.87
CA GLU A 26 -31.05 7.84 4.44
C GLU A 26 -29.98 8.73 3.83
N GLU A 27 -30.09 10.04 3.99
CA GLU A 27 -29.13 11.00 3.47
C GLU A 27 -27.75 10.84 4.12
N SER A 28 -27.71 10.63 5.43
CA SER A 28 -26.47 10.33 6.15
C SER A 28 -25.77 9.07 5.63
N LEU A 29 -26.53 7.99 5.41
CA LEU A 29 -26.00 6.75 4.83
C LEU A 29 -25.47 6.97 3.42
N LYS A 30 -26.19 7.73 2.61
CA LYS A 30 -25.76 8.06 1.24
C LYS A 30 -24.44 8.82 1.24
N ILE A 31 -24.34 9.88 2.05
CA ILE A 31 -23.13 10.70 2.17
C ILE A 31 -21.95 9.84 2.65
N ARG A 32 -22.15 8.98 3.65
CA ARG A 32 -21.10 8.07 4.16
C ARG A 32 -20.66 7.07 3.12
N SER A 33 -21.61 6.46 2.41
CA SER A 33 -21.32 5.49 1.35
C SER A 33 -20.55 6.12 0.19
N ASP A 34 -20.91 7.32 -0.22
CA ASP A 34 -20.23 8.07 -1.26
C ASP A 34 -18.81 8.44 -0.82
N ALA A 35 -18.63 8.89 0.42
CA ALA A 35 -17.32 9.21 1.00
C ALA A 35 -16.45 7.95 1.12
N ASP A 36 -16.99 6.81 1.54
CA ASP A 36 -16.26 5.54 1.62
C ASP A 36 -15.83 5.04 0.24
N ARG A 37 -16.70 5.17 -0.76
CA ARG A 37 -16.37 4.84 -2.15
C ARG A 37 -15.22 5.71 -2.66
N GLU A 38 -15.31 7.02 -2.47
CA GLU A 38 -14.26 7.96 -2.88
C GLU A 38 -12.93 7.66 -2.19
N ARG A 39 -12.96 7.34 -0.90
CA ARG A 39 -11.78 6.92 -0.15
C ARG A 39 -11.12 5.66 -0.75
N ILE A 40 -11.93 4.66 -1.09
CA ILE A 40 -11.43 3.41 -1.70
C ILE A 40 -10.83 3.69 -3.08
N GLU A 41 -11.46 4.51 -3.89
CA GLU A 41 -10.96 4.92 -5.21
C GLU A 41 -9.61 5.65 -5.10
N ILE A 42 -9.48 6.60 -4.17
CA ILE A 42 -8.23 7.34 -3.93
C ILE A 42 -7.11 6.39 -3.49
N ILE A 43 -7.39 5.49 -2.56
CA ILE A 43 -6.39 4.51 -2.09
C ILE A 43 -5.97 3.56 -3.23
N ALA A 44 -6.91 3.09 -4.02
CA ALA A 44 -6.66 2.20 -5.15
C ALA A 44 -5.79 2.89 -6.22
N GLU A 45 -6.11 4.13 -6.56
CA GLU A 45 -5.31 4.92 -7.53
C GLU A 45 -3.90 5.21 -6.99
N SER A 46 -3.79 5.53 -5.71
CA SER A 46 -2.49 5.74 -5.06
C SER A 46 -1.62 4.49 -5.07
N LYS A 47 -2.19 3.32 -4.82
CA LYS A 47 -1.50 2.03 -4.92
C LYS A 47 -1.03 1.75 -6.35
N LYS A 48 -1.89 1.98 -7.33
CA LYS A 48 -1.57 1.82 -8.74
C LYS A 48 -0.38 2.69 -9.14
N ILE A 49 -0.41 3.98 -8.82
CA ILE A 49 0.68 4.92 -9.10
C ILE A 49 1.99 4.47 -8.41
N ASN A 50 1.91 4.00 -7.17
CA ASN A 50 3.06 3.49 -6.44
C ASN A 50 3.67 2.25 -7.14
N GLU A 51 2.86 1.26 -7.49
CA GLU A 51 3.31 0.05 -8.19
C GLU A 51 3.91 0.37 -9.58
N GLU A 52 3.27 1.24 -10.34
CA GLU A 52 3.79 1.67 -11.63
C GLU A 52 5.13 2.43 -11.50
N THR A 53 5.25 3.27 -10.48
CA THR A 53 6.48 4.02 -10.22
C THR A 53 7.62 3.11 -9.80
N ARG A 54 7.35 2.16 -8.90
CA ARG A 54 8.32 1.12 -8.51
C ARG A 54 8.73 0.27 -9.69
N GLY A 55 7.77 -0.22 -10.47
CA GLY A 55 8.04 -1.04 -11.66
C GLY A 55 8.92 -0.32 -12.67
N ARG A 56 8.65 0.96 -12.93
CA ARG A 56 9.51 1.78 -13.81
C ARG A 56 10.91 1.99 -13.24
N ALA A 57 11.02 2.22 -11.94
CA ALA A 57 12.32 2.40 -11.28
C ALA A 57 13.13 1.09 -11.32
N ASP A 58 12.51 -0.04 -11.04
CA ASP A 58 13.15 -1.36 -11.10
C ASP A 58 13.60 -1.71 -12.53
N ALA A 59 12.77 -1.45 -13.51
CA ALA A 59 13.13 -1.65 -14.92
C ALA A 59 14.32 -0.77 -15.33
N LYS A 60 14.33 0.49 -14.90
CA LYS A 60 15.45 1.40 -15.15
C LYS A 60 16.74 0.94 -14.47
N ALA A 61 16.65 0.52 -13.21
CA ALA A 61 17.79 -0.01 -12.47
C ALA A 61 18.34 -1.28 -13.14
N THR A 62 17.47 -2.22 -13.53
CA THR A 62 17.86 -3.43 -14.25
C THR A 62 18.58 -3.12 -15.55
N LYS A 63 18.10 -2.14 -16.31
CA LYS A 63 18.74 -1.69 -17.55
C LYS A 63 20.14 -1.13 -17.28
N ILE A 64 20.27 -0.28 -16.26
CA ILE A 64 21.57 0.31 -15.89
C ILE A 64 22.55 -0.78 -15.48
N TYR A 65 22.14 -1.74 -14.69
CA TYR A 65 22.99 -2.88 -14.29
C TYR A 65 23.38 -3.75 -15.48
N ALA A 66 22.46 -4.02 -16.41
CA ALA A 66 22.76 -4.79 -17.62
C ALA A 66 23.80 -4.10 -18.49
N GLU A 67 23.67 -2.80 -18.72
CA GLU A 67 24.63 -2.01 -19.46
C GLU A 67 26.01 -1.97 -18.78
N ALA A 68 26.05 -1.86 -17.46
CA ALA A 68 27.30 -1.90 -16.70
C ALA A 68 27.96 -3.28 -16.76
N TYR A 69 27.19 -4.35 -16.70
CA TYR A 69 27.67 -5.72 -16.84
C TYR A 69 28.29 -5.97 -18.22
N GLU A 70 27.66 -5.46 -19.28
CA GLU A 70 28.20 -5.57 -20.65
C GLU A 70 29.55 -4.85 -20.83
N LYS A 71 29.76 -3.75 -20.10
CA LYS A 71 31.01 -2.99 -20.17
C LYS A 71 32.17 -3.70 -19.48
N ASP A 72 31.99 -4.22 -18.28
CA ASP A 72 32.99 -4.95 -17.52
C ASP A 72 32.30 -5.94 -16.56
N ALA A 73 32.18 -7.17 -17.02
CA ALA A 73 31.51 -8.25 -16.30
C ALA A 73 32.24 -8.63 -14.99
N ASP A 74 33.57 -8.61 -14.98
CA ASP A 74 34.35 -9.01 -13.80
C ASP A 74 34.31 -7.95 -12.71
N PHE A 75 34.39 -6.68 -13.07
CA PHE A 75 34.24 -5.57 -12.14
C PHE A 75 32.83 -5.51 -11.58
N PHE A 76 31.80 -5.73 -12.40
CA PHE A 76 30.42 -5.80 -11.94
C PHE A 76 30.19 -6.94 -10.94
N LYS A 77 30.73 -8.15 -11.21
CA LYS A 77 30.66 -9.27 -10.28
C LYS A 77 31.34 -8.97 -8.95
N PHE A 78 32.48 -8.29 -9.00
CA PHE A 78 33.17 -7.85 -7.79
C PHE A 78 32.33 -6.87 -6.96
N LEU A 79 31.78 -5.83 -7.57
CA LEU A 79 30.90 -4.86 -6.89
C LEU A 79 29.65 -5.53 -6.32
N ARG A 80 29.03 -6.42 -7.09
CA ARG A 80 27.83 -7.14 -6.65
C ARG A 80 28.11 -8.06 -5.47
N SER A 81 29.27 -8.69 -5.45
CA SER A 81 29.72 -9.51 -4.32
C SER A 81 29.89 -8.66 -3.05
N HIS A 82 30.43 -7.47 -3.17
CA HIS A 82 30.54 -6.53 -2.06
C HIS A 82 29.17 -6.13 -1.50
N ASP A 83 28.20 -5.85 -2.35
CA ASP A 83 26.83 -5.52 -1.91
C ASP A 83 26.18 -6.69 -1.18
N VAL A 84 26.37 -7.92 -1.69
CA VAL A 84 25.88 -9.13 -1.04
C VAL A 84 26.52 -9.31 0.34
N TYR A 85 27.83 -9.11 0.47
CA TYR A 85 28.51 -9.21 1.74
C TYR A 85 28.02 -8.16 2.74
N ARG A 86 27.85 -6.90 2.29
CA ARG A 86 27.36 -5.82 3.13
C ARG A 86 25.96 -6.08 3.66
N ASN A 87 25.06 -6.64 2.83
CA ASN A 87 23.67 -6.85 3.19
C ASN A 87 23.43 -8.17 3.92
N SER A 88 24.33 -9.15 3.77
CA SER A 88 24.17 -10.50 4.36
C SER A 88 24.96 -10.71 5.63
N LEU A 89 26.04 -9.95 5.83
CA LEU A 89 26.93 -10.05 6.98
C LEU A 89 26.67 -8.90 7.96
N GLU A 90 25.56 -8.97 8.67
CA GLU A 90 25.28 -8.08 9.80
C GLU A 90 26.00 -8.57 11.07
N GLU A 91 26.17 -7.67 12.01
CA GLU A 91 26.82 -7.96 13.29
C GLU A 91 26.11 -9.13 14.01
N GLY A 92 26.83 -10.18 14.32
CA GLY A 92 26.27 -11.39 14.94
C GLY A 92 25.79 -12.47 13.98
N THR A 93 25.94 -12.30 12.66
CA THR A 93 25.59 -13.33 11.68
C THR A 93 26.59 -14.47 11.69
N THR A 94 26.11 -15.70 11.87
CA THR A 94 26.93 -16.92 11.77
C THR A 94 26.65 -17.60 10.43
N LEU A 95 27.69 -17.73 9.61
CA LEU A 95 27.62 -18.41 8.32
C LEU A 95 28.23 -19.79 8.41
N LEU A 96 27.42 -20.80 8.05
CA LEU A 96 27.89 -22.16 7.89
C LEU A 96 28.00 -22.48 6.39
N MET A 97 29.22 -22.44 5.85
CA MET A 97 29.44 -22.64 4.41
C MET A 97 30.70 -23.47 4.17
N ASP A 98 30.74 -24.15 3.02
CA ASP A 98 31.94 -24.83 2.54
C ASP A 98 33.02 -23.80 2.19
N ALA A 99 34.28 -24.13 2.54
CA ALA A 99 35.43 -23.27 2.30
C ALA A 99 35.73 -23.02 0.80
N GLU A 100 35.24 -23.88 -0.07
CA GLU A 100 35.33 -23.75 -1.54
C GLU A 100 34.17 -22.99 -2.17
N SER A 101 33.21 -22.51 -1.37
CA SER A 101 32.07 -21.76 -1.87
C SER A 101 32.48 -20.51 -2.66
N LYS A 102 31.81 -20.28 -3.79
CA LYS A 102 31.99 -19.07 -4.62
C LYS A 102 31.73 -17.76 -3.84
N PHE A 103 30.99 -17.86 -2.73
CA PHE A 103 30.74 -16.74 -1.84
C PHE A 103 32.01 -16.16 -1.24
N PHE A 104 33.01 -17.00 -0.92
CA PHE A 104 34.29 -16.58 -0.34
C PHE A 104 35.35 -16.17 -1.37
N LYS A 105 35.04 -16.19 -2.65
CA LYS A 105 36.02 -15.94 -3.72
C LYS A 105 36.81 -14.63 -3.52
N TYR A 106 36.15 -13.58 -3.04
CA TYR A 106 36.72 -12.25 -2.84
C TYR A 106 37.12 -11.96 -1.38
N LEU A 107 36.73 -12.84 -0.45
CA LEU A 107 37.13 -12.72 0.96
C LEU A 107 38.41 -13.49 1.30
N LYS A 108 38.80 -14.43 0.44
CA LYS A 108 39.96 -15.30 0.60
C LYS A 108 41.13 -14.72 -0.18
N ASN A 109 41.77 -13.71 0.41
CA ASN A 109 43.08 -13.22 -0.12
C ASN A 109 44.09 -13.24 0.99
#